data_a9a0cb097aaa901b0a395a1e0b081b53
#
_entry.id   a9a0cb097aaa901b0a395a1e0b081b53
#
_cell.length_a   1.000
_cell.length_b   1.000
_cell.length_c   1.000
_cell.angle_alpha   90.00
_cell.angle_beta   90.00
_cell.angle_gamma   90.00
#
_symmetry.space_group_name_H-M   'P 1'
#
loop_
_entity.id
_entity.type
_entity.pdbx_description
1 polymer ?
#
loop_
_entity_poly.entity_id
_entity_poly.type
_entity_poly.pdbx_seq_one_letter_code
_entity_poly.pdbx_strand_id
1 'polypeptide(L)'
;ERGRTEIDIPSVYTRDGRTGNRPTENRLTENTPTGNERTNSPTGNERTGNGRRSYLPAIEVEFEPELTGYYWKRSGMLNIQTKRGCPYECIYCSYPHIDGQCVRTMDPEIIAENILRAKRDYGINYLFFTDSVFNIRPEYNVRLAETLIRRGTNVAWGAYFSPRGIDAEQMRLFRASGLTHIEFGTESFCDRTLEAYGKRFTFGDVVRASRLALDNGVYYAHFLILGGYGDTREHVRETIENSRRLEYTVMFPYAGMRIYPHTRLAELAAREGVVAPDDDLLAPAYYIAPDFDLEEARS
;
A
#
# COMPACT_ATOMS: atom_id res chain seq x y z
N GLU A 1 12.16 -1.03 -39.67
CA GLU A 1 13.20 -0.30 -38.90
C GLU A 1 12.50 0.81 -38.11
N ARG A 2 12.17 0.53 -36.86
CA ARG A 2 11.72 1.58 -35.91
C ARG A 2 12.83 1.72 -34.88
N GLY A 3 13.53 2.86 -34.95
CA GLY A 3 14.58 3.22 -34.01
C GLY A 3 14.09 3.21 -32.58
N ARG A 4 14.70 2.40 -31.73
CA ARG A 4 14.62 2.53 -30.28
C ARG A 4 15.41 3.77 -29.90
N THR A 5 14.73 4.81 -29.48
CA THR A 5 15.35 5.88 -28.70
C THR A 5 15.68 5.34 -27.34
N GLU A 6 16.95 5.06 -27.07
CA GLU A 6 17.46 4.88 -25.72
C GLU A 6 17.21 6.18 -24.96
N ILE A 7 16.33 6.11 -23.96
CA ILE A 7 16.18 7.20 -22.99
C ILE A 7 17.28 6.99 -21.98
N ASP A 8 18.31 7.83 -22.06
CA ASP A 8 19.34 7.95 -21.05
C ASP A 8 18.67 8.51 -19.78
N ILE A 9 18.37 7.62 -18.82
CA ILE A 9 17.88 8.02 -17.51
C ILE A 9 19.12 8.32 -16.69
N PRO A 10 19.39 9.60 -16.33
CA PRO A 10 20.47 9.91 -15.41
C PRO A 10 20.26 9.11 -14.13
N SER A 11 21.18 8.22 -13.79
CA SER A 11 21.13 7.46 -12.56
C SER A 11 21.11 8.44 -11.38
N VAL A 12 20.06 8.41 -10.57
CA VAL A 12 19.84 9.25 -9.40
C VAL A 12 20.87 8.99 -8.27
N TYR A 13 21.91 8.18 -8.55
CA TYR A 13 22.98 7.84 -7.64
C TYR A 13 24.35 7.99 -8.29
N THR A 14 24.77 9.23 -8.57
CA THR A 14 26.17 9.57 -8.63
C THR A 14 26.38 10.95 -8.01
N ARG A 15 26.37 10.98 -6.70
CA ARG A 15 27.08 12.00 -5.96
C ARG A 15 28.43 11.41 -5.62
N ASP A 16 29.44 11.93 -6.32
CA ASP A 16 30.86 11.87 -6.02
C ASP A 16 31.50 10.47 -5.89
N GLY A 17 32.17 10.05 -6.98
CA GLY A 17 33.14 8.98 -6.96
C GLY A 17 34.26 9.23 -5.96
N ARG A 18 34.10 8.73 -4.74
CA ARG A 18 35.22 8.42 -3.81
C ARG A 18 34.79 7.27 -2.89
N THR A 19 35.32 6.10 -3.16
CA THR A 19 35.44 5.01 -2.20
C THR A 19 36.28 5.47 -1.01
N GLY A 20 35.70 5.43 0.18
CA GLY A 20 36.42 5.73 1.42
C GLY A 20 35.68 5.24 2.64
N ASN A 21 36.04 4.05 3.10
CA ASN A 21 35.69 3.53 4.42
C ASN A 21 36.20 4.48 5.51
N ARG A 22 35.29 4.98 6.38
CA ARG A 22 35.59 5.24 7.82
C ARG A 22 34.28 5.55 8.57
N PRO A 23 34.07 4.96 9.76
CA PRO A 23 32.98 5.35 10.64
C PRO A 23 33.37 6.62 11.39
N THR A 24 32.57 7.67 11.33
CA THR A 24 32.72 8.85 12.18
C THR A 24 31.64 8.85 13.27
N GLU A 25 32.13 8.79 14.49
CA GLU A 25 31.40 9.09 15.72
C GLU A 25 30.81 10.51 15.64
N ASN A 26 29.52 10.63 15.74
CA ASN A 26 28.84 11.92 15.92
C ASN A 26 28.70 12.22 17.42
N ARG A 27 29.57 13.08 17.93
CA ARG A 27 29.38 13.79 19.20
C ARG A 27 28.25 14.80 19.02
N LEU A 28 27.19 14.59 19.79
CA LEU A 28 26.12 15.57 20.00
C LEU A 28 26.63 16.65 20.95
N THR A 29 26.79 17.88 20.45
CA THR A 29 26.98 19.07 21.29
C THR A 29 25.59 19.59 21.70
N GLU A 30 25.39 19.65 23.00
CA GLU A 30 24.24 20.29 23.65
C GLU A 30 24.28 21.82 23.37
N ASN A 31 23.24 22.33 22.77
CA ASN A 31 22.93 23.76 22.84
C ASN A 31 21.49 23.93 23.29
N THR A 32 21.36 24.47 24.51
CA THR A 32 20.10 24.91 25.12
C THR A 32 19.77 26.32 24.66
N PRO A 33 18.58 26.59 24.13
CA PRO A 33 18.02 27.93 24.12
C PRO A 33 16.89 28.03 25.17
N THR A 34 17.08 28.95 26.07
CA THR A 34 16.02 29.52 26.93
C THR A 34 15.11 30.41 26.11
N GLY A 35 13.81 30.20 26.20
CA GLY A 35 12.82 31.12 25.62
C GLY A 35 11.41 30.51 25.65
N ASN A 36 10.63 31.01 26.56
CA ASN A 36 9.21 30.72 26.76
C ASN A 36 8.35 31.26 25.63
N GLU A 37 7.64 30.37 24.93
CA GLU A 37 6.32 30.70 24.34
C GLU A 37 5.50 29.43 24.22
N ARG A 38 4.41 29.36 25.01
CA ARG A 38 3.45 28.26 25.00
C ARG A 38 2.49 28.46 23.81
N THR A 39 2.69 27.74 22.74
CA THR A 39 1.63 27.48 21.78
C THR A 39 1.05 26.09 22.07
N ASN A 40 -0.25 26.03 22.35
CA ASN A 40 -1.00 24.82 22.58
C ASN A 40 -1.06 23.97 21.30
N SER A 41 -0.13 23.05 21.17
CA SER A 41 -0.24 21.90 20.27
C SER A 41 -0.84 20.73 21.04
N PRO A 42 -1.73 19.92 20.46
CA PRO A 42 -2.28 18.74 21.13
C PRO A 42 -1.17 17.70 21.28
N THR A 43 -0.53 17.70 22.44
CA THR A 43 0.47 16.69 22.83
C THR A 43 -0.23 15.41 23.27
N GLY A 44 -0.72 14.63 22.32
CA GLY A 44 -1.11 13.25 22.55
C GLY A 44 0.07 12.31 22.35
N ASN A 45 0.94 12.19 23.34
CA ASN A 45 2.04 11.23 23.35
C ASN A 45 1.52 9.86 23.85
N GLU A 46 0.62 9.22 23.11
CA GLU A 46 0.21 7.85 23.41
C GLU A 46 1.34 6.88 23.00
N ARG A 47 2.06 6.40 24.01
CA ARG A 47 2.99 5.26 23.84
C ARG A 47 2.17 3.98 23.88
N THR A 48 2.19 3.21 22.80
CA THR A 48 1.78 1.80 22.85
C THR A 48 2.76 1.04 23.76
N GLY A 49 2.32 -0.01 24.46
CA GLY A 49 3.03 -0.70 25.54
C GLY A 49 4.48 -1.17 25.28
N ASN A 50 5.05 -0.95 24.09
CA ASN A 50 6.44 -1.22 23.72
C ASN A 50 7.26 0.05 23.44
N GLY A 51 6.84 1.22 23.88
CA GLY A 51 7.61 2.46 23.75
C GLY A 51 7.72 3.04 22.34
N ARG A 52 7.03 2.46 21.36
CA ARG A 52 7.01 2.96 19.96
C ARG A 52 5.97 4.07 19.83
N ARG A 53 6.34 5.13 19.13
CA ARG A 53 5.43 6.24 18.84
C ARG A 53 4.32 5.76 17.91
N SER A 54 3.05 6.10 18.23
CA SER A 54 1.90 5.80 17.36
C SER A 54 1.75 6.81 16.20
N TYR A 55 2.49 7.91 16.23
CA TYR A 55 2.46 8.96 15.21
C TYR A 55 3.80 9.06 14.49
N LEU A 56 3.73 9.37 13.19
CA LEU A 56 4.88 9.78 12.41
C LEU A 56 5.18 11.25 12.72
N PRO A 57 6.46 11.68 12.64
CA PRO A 57 6.79 13.10 12.74
C PRO A 57 6.04 13.89 11.66
N ALA A 58 5.76 15.16 11.93
CA ALA A 58 5.25 16.09 10.96
C ALA A 58 6.30 16.26 9.85
N ILE A 59 6.06 15.67 8.69
CA ILE A 59 6.94 15.78 7.53
C ILE A 59 6.19 16.62 6.49
N GLU A 60 6.68 17.82 6.25
CA GLU A 60 6.33 18.55 5.04
C GLU A 60 7.02 17.84 3.87
N VAL A 61 6.23 17.40 2.90
CA VAL A 61 6.77 16.79 1.68
C VAL A 61 7.42 17.88 0.83
N GLU A 62 8.70 17.74 0.56
CA GLU A 62 9.35 18.53 -0.49
C GLU A 62 9.04 17.85 -1.83
N PHE A 63 8.32 18.59 -2.66
CA PHE A 63 8.06 18.17 -4.03
C PHE A 63 9.20 18.67 -4.90
N GLU A 64 10.03 17.77 -5.39
CA GLU A 64 11.03 18.09 -6.37
C GLU A 64 10.32 18.39 -7.71
N PRO A 65 10.45 19.60 -8.29
CA PRO A 65 9.61 20.06 -9.41
C PRO A 65 9.70 19.18 -10.66
N GLU A 66 10.91 18.79 -11.05
CA GLU A 66 11.14 18.01 -12.26
C GLU A 66 10.55 16.61 -12.14
N LEU A 67 10.81 15.91 -11.01
CA LEU A 67 10.28 14.58 -10.73
C LEU A 67 8.76 14.60 -10.59
N THR A 68 8.23 15.52 -9.81
CA THR A 68 6.78 15.66 -9.60
C THR A 68 6.06 15.93 -10.91
N GLY A 69 6.58 16.87 -11.71
CA GLY A 69 6.04 17.19 -13.02
C GLY A 69 6.14 16.03 -14.01
N TYR A 70 7.24 15.27 -13.99
CA TYR A 70 7.43 14.08 -14.82
C TYR A 70 6.42 13.00 -14.47
N TYR A 71 6.32 12.62 -13.18
CA TYR A 71 5.38 11.60 -12.72
C TYR A 71 3.94 11.99 -13.03
N TRP A 72 3.55 13.23 -12.73
CA TRP A 72 2.22 13.71 -13.02
C TRP A 72 1.85 13.62 -14.49
N LYS A 73 2.73 14.11 -15.39
CA LYS A 73 2.51 14.06 -16.84
C LYS A 73 2.44 12.62 -17.40
N ARG A 74 3.12 11.67 -16.78
CA ARG A 74 3.21 10.29 -17.27
C ARG A 74 2.16 9.36 -16.69
N SER A 75 1.89 9.46 -15.39
CA SER A 75 0.95 8.59 -14.67
C SER A 75 -0.43 9.22 -14.46
N GLY A 76 -0.56 10.54 -14.49
CA GLY A 76 -1.79 11.22 -14.10
C GLY A 76 -2.11 11.09 -12.61
N MET A 77 -1.14 10.71 -11.79
CA MET A 77 -1.33 10.34 -10.40
C MET A 77 -0.13 10.78 -9.56
N LEU A 78 -0.39 11.31 -8.35
CA LEU A 78 0.64 11.54 -7.34
C LEU A 78 0.41 10.61 -6.16
N ASN A 79 1.46 9.96 -5.70
CA ASN A 79 1.40 9.06 -4.54
C ASN A 79 1.66 9.81 -3.25
N ILE A 80 0.79 9.60 -2.26
CA ILE A 80 0.94 10.13 -0.91
C ILE A 80 0.72 9.00 0.09
N GLN A 81 1.56 8.94 1.13
CA GLN A 81 1.40 8.00 2.22
C GLN A 81 0.80 8.72 3.43
N THR A 82 -0.23 8.14 4.05
CA THR A 82 -0.91 8.73 5.23
C THR A 82 -0.54 8.03 6.52
N LYS A 83 -0.09 6.78 6.43
CA LYS A 83 0.34 5.96 7.57
C LYS A 83 1.34 4.90 7.13
N ARG A 84 2.12 4.40 8.07
CA ARG A 84 3.09 3.31 7.88
C ARG A 84 2.84 2.20 8.89
N GLY A 85 3.17 0.98 8.47
CA GLY A 85 3.02 -0.23 9.27
C GLY A 85 1.74 -1.00 8.92
N CYS A 86 1.81 -2.34 9.05
CA CYS A 86 0.70 -3.23 8.76
C CYS A 86 0.68 -4.36 9.80
N PRO A 87 -0.44 -4.53 10.56
CA PRO A 87 -0.56 -5.57 11.57
C PRO A 87 -0.98 -6.92 11.00
N TYR A 88 -1.17 -7.03 9.69
CA TYR A 88 -1.55 -8.27 9.03
C TYR A 88 -0.34 -9.17 8.80
N GLU A 89 -0.61 -10.47 8.74
CA GLU A 89 0.38 -11.54 8.65
C GLU A 89 0.25 -12.32 7.35
N CYS A 90 -0.07 -11.63 6.24
CA CYS A 90 -0.12 -12.27 4.93
C CYS A 90 1.23 -12.93 4.63
N ILE A 91 1.23 -14.22 4.31
CA ILE A 91 2.44 -15.07 4.26
C ILE A 91 3.52 -14.56 3.30
N TYR A 92 3.15 -13.84 2.26
CA TYR A 92 4.03 -13.35 1.18
C TYR A 92 4.47 -11.89 1.36
N CYS A 93 3.88 -11.17 2.33
CA CYS A 93 4.00 -9.71 2.39
C CYS A 93 5.23 -9.25 3.17
N SER A 94 6.04 -8.39 2.55
CA SER A 94 7.22 -7.79 3.17
C SER A 94 6.94 -6.51 3.97
N TYR A 95 5.77 -5.89 3.84
CA TYR A 95 5.45 -4.62 4.52
C TYR A 95 5.61 -4.65 6.04
N PRO A 96 5.20 -5.71 6.76
CA PRO A 96 5.45 -5.79 8.21
C PRO A 96 6.94 -5.76 8.60
N HIS A 97 7.83 -6.18 7.70
CA HIS A 97 9.29 -6.13 7.90
C HIS A 97 9.87 -4.75 7.53
N ILE A 98 9.36 -4.12 6.48
CA ILE A 98 9.83 -2.81 5.99
C ILE A 98 9.33 -1.68 6.89
N ASP A 99 8.02 -1.62 7.11
CA ASP A 99 7.35 -0.53 7.84
C ASP A 99 7.02 -0.88 9.30
N GLY A 100 7.21 -2.15 9.70
CA GLY A 100 6.83 -2.67 11.02
C GLY A 100 5.35 -3.02 11.14
N GLN A 101 4.98 -3.73 12.21
CA GLN A 101 3.61 -4.17 12.47
C GLN A 101 2.74 -3.09 13.15
N CYS A 102 3.38 -2.11 13.81
CA CYS A 102 2.66 -1.02 14.48
C CYS A 102 2.27 0.06 13.47
N VAL A 103 0.98 0.32 13.35
CA VAL A 103 0.47 1.38 12.47
C VAL A 103 0.74 2.74 13.09
N ARG A 104 1.47 3.58 12.37
CA ARG A 104 1.82 4.97 12.73
C ARG A 104 1.22 5.91 11.71
N THR A 105 0.49 6.92 12.15
CA THR A 105 -0.27 7.83 11.31
C THR A 105 0.40 9.20 11.20
N MET A 106 0.22 9.87 10.07
CA MET A 106 0.53 11.29 9.92
C MET A 106 -0.63 12.15 10.42
N ASP A 107 -0.35 13.42 10.71
CA ASP A 107 -1.40 14.40 11.02
C ASP A 107 -2.24 14.66 9.75
N PRO A 108 -3.59 14.51 9.79
CA PRO A 108 -4.46 14.84 8.66
C PRO A 108 -4.34 16.26 8.14
N GLU A 109 -4.02 17.25 8.99
CA GLU A 109 -3.82 18.65 8.57
C GLU A 109 -2.60 18.79 7.66
N ILE A 110 -1.50 18.10 8.01
CA ILE A 110 -0.28 18.12 7.18
C ILE A 110 -0.52 17.43 5.84
N ILE A 111 -1.29 16.33 5.84
CA ILE A 111 -1.65 15.66 4.59
C ILE A 111 -2.48 16.58 3.70
N ALA A 112 -3.51 17.24 4.27
CA ALA A 112 -4.33 18.18 3.53
C ALA A 112 -3.52 19.36 2.98
N GLU A 113 -2.57 19.90 3.75
CA GLU A 113 -1.69 20.99 3.30
C GLU A 113 -0.77 20.53 2.16
N ASN A 114 -0.16 19.34 2.27
CA ASN A 114 0.66 18.79 1.20
C ASN A 114 -0.16 18.60 -0.10
N ILE A 115 -1.41 18.14 0.01
CA ILE A 115 -2.32 18.00 -1.13
C ILE A 115 -2.64 19.36 -1.76
N LEU A 116 -2.94 20.37 -0.95
CA LEU A 116 -3.22 21.72 -1.42
C LEU A 116 -2.01 22.36 -2.13
N ARG A 117 -0.80 22.14 -1.59
CA ARG A 117 0.45 22.56 -2.25
C ARG A 117 0.65 21.87 -3.59
N ALA A 118 0.51 20.54 -3.64
CA ALA A 118 0.62 19.76 -4.87
C ALA A 118 -0.38 20.23 -5.93
N LYS A 119 -1.62 20.49 -5.53
CA LYS A 119 -2.65 21.02 -6.40
C LYS A 119 -2.31 22.44 -6.93
N ARG A 120 -1.90 23.33 -6.03
CA ARG A 120 -1.57 24.72 -6.39
C ARG A 120 -0.35 24.82 -7.29
N ASP A 121 0.72 24.10 -6.93
CA ASP A 121 2.03 24.29 -7.53
C ASP A 121 2.21 23.44 -8.81
N TYR A 122 1.50 22.31 -8.93
CA TYR A 122 1.63 21.36 -10.06
C TYR A 122 0.31 21.03 -10.77
N GLY A 123 -0.81 21.59 -10.33
CA GLY A 123 -2.13 21.31 -10.93
C GLY A 123 -2.62 19.88 -10.69
N ILE A 124 -2.10 19.18 -9.64
CA ILE A 124 -2.47 17.80 -9.34
C ILE A 124 -3.92 17.74 -8.90
N ASN A 125 -4.71 16.90 -9.57
CA ASN A 125 -6.13 16.70 -9.29
C ASN A 125 -6.50 15.25 -9.00
N TYR A 126 -5.52 14.35 -8.99
CA TYR A 126 -5.69 12.95 -8.65
C TYR A 126 -4.52 12.43 -7.80
N LEU A 127 -4.85 11.71 -6.73
CA LEU A 127 -3.89 11.13 -5.79
C LEU A 127 -4.14 9.63 -5.62
N PHE A 128 -3.08 8.91 -5.24
CA PHE A 128 -3.21 7.56 -4.74
C PHE A 128 -2.57 7.46 -3.34
N PHE A 129 -3.36 7.04 -2.34
CA PHE A 129 -2.84 6.81 -1.00
C PHE A 129 -2.14 5.44 -0.96
N THR A 130 -0.82 5.46 -0.93
CA THR A 130 0.05 4.27 -1.00
C THR A 130 0.29 3.63 0.37
N ASP A 131 -0.66 3.72 1.28
CA ASP A 131 -0.61 2.97 2.52
C ASP A 131 -0.68 1.47 2.24
N SER A 132 -0.07 0.64 3.09
CA SER A 132 -0.15 -0.83 2.95
C SER A 132 -1.61 -1.32 2.86
N VAL A 133 -2.49 -0.72 3.66
CA VAL A 133 -3.95 -0.85 3.61
C VAL A 133 -4.56 0.43 4.17
N PHE A 134 -5.39 1.12 3.40
CA PHE A 134 -5.95 2.40 3.80
C PHE A 134 -6.91 2.28 4.99
N ASN A 135 -7.82 1.31 4.98
CA ASN A 135 -8.90 1.20 5.98
C ASN A 135 -8.52 0.46 7.28
N ILE A 136 -7.22 0.43 7.62
CA ILE A 136 -6.70 -0.24 8.83
C ILE A 136 -7.05 0.49 10.15
N ARG A 137 -7.19 1.81 10.12
CA ARG A 137 -7.48 2.66 11.28
C ARG A 137 -8.74 3.48 11.03
N PRO A 138 -9.93 2.93 11.31
CA PRO A 138 -11.21 3.57 10.96
C PRO A 138 -11.34 4.99 11.49
N GLU A 139 -11.05 5.24 12.77
CA GLU A 139 -11.20 6.55 13.41
C GLU A 139 -10.23 7.60 12.81
N TYR A 140 -9.04 7.16 12.46
CA TYR A 140 -8.07 8.02 11.77
C TYR A 140 -8.54 8.36 10.35
N ASN A 141 -9.04 7.38 9.61
CA ASN A 141 -9.49 7.57 8.24
C ASN A 141 -10.71 8.48 8.15
N VAL A 142 -11.63 8.39 9.13
CA VAL A 142 -12.76 9.32 9.27
C VAL A 142 -12.24 10.74 9.47
N ARG A 143 -11.33 10.97 10.43
CA ARG A 143 -10.73 12.29 10.65
C ARG A 143 -9.98 12.81 9.42
N LEU A 144 -9.27 11.96 8.70
CA LEU A 144 -8.60 12.35 7.47
C LEU A 144 -9.63 12.81 6.42
N ALA A 145 -10.67 12.04 6.16
CA ALA A 145 -11.71 12.39 5.21
C ALA A 145 -12.43 13.69 5.57
N GLU A 146 -12.80 13.87 6.84
CA GLU A 146 -13.39 15.11 7.36
C GLU A 146 -12.45 16.31 7.18
N THR A 147 -11.14 16.11 7.41
CA THR A 147 -10.14 17.17 7.20
C THR A 147 -10.01 17.54 5.73
N LEU A 148 -9.98 16.55 4.82
CA LEU A 148 -9.93 16.81 3.38
C LEU A 148 -11.14 17.61 2.90
N ILE A 149 -12.35 17.28 3.41
CA ILE A 149 -13.58 18.02 3.12
C ILE A 149 -13.50 19.43 3.68
N ARG A 150 -13.22 19.59 4.95
CA ARG A 150 -13.16 20.88 5.65
C ARG A 150 -12.13 21.82 5.06
N ARG A 151 -10.96 21.29 4.67
CA ARG A 151 -9.88 22.04 4.01
C ARG A 151 -10.17 22.34 2.53
N GLY A 152 -11.24 21.77 1.97
CA GLY A 152 -11.62 21.99 0.59
C GLY A 152 -10.55 21.54 -0.42
N THR A 153 -9.90 20.40 -0.18
CA THR A 153 -8.85 19.90 -1.07
C THR A 153 -9.39 19.66 -2.47
N ASN A 154 -10.61 19.12 -2.59
CA ASN A 154 -11.31 18.87 -3.86
C ASN A 154 -10.39 18.19 -4.89
N VAL A 155 -9.73 17.12 -4.48
CA VAL A 155 -8.84 16.28 -5.29
C VAL A 155 -9.40 14.86 -5.27
N ALA A 156 -9.52 14.25 -6.43
CA ALA A 156 -9.90 12.85 -6.53
C ALA A 156 -8.79 11.95 -5.97
N TRP A 157 -9.17 10.84 -5.34
CA TRP A 157 -8.17 9.91 -4.81
C TRP A 157 -8.62 8.45 -4.89
N GLY A 158 -7.63 7.56 -4.90
CA GLY A 158 -7.78 6.11 -4.76
C GLY A 158 -6.86 5.56 -3.68
N ALA A 159 -7.06 4.30 -3.28
CA ALA A 159 -6.19 3.64 -2.31
C ALA A 159 -6.34 2.12 -2.31
N TYR A 160 -5.38 1.43 -1.68
CA TYR A 160 -5.49 0.01 -1.36
C TYR A 160 -6.38 -0.22 -0.14
N PHE A 161 -7.38 -1.08 -0.27
CA PHE A 161 -8.31 -1.43 0.80
C PHE A 161 -8.29 -2.93 1.10
N SER A 162 -8.55 -3.25 2.37
CA SER A 162 -9.04 -4.57 2.75
C SER A 162 -10.55 -4.64 2.51
N PRO A 163 -11.10 -5.77 2.05
CA PRO A 163 -12.55 -5.96 1.95
C PRO A 163 -13.28 -5.92 3.29
N ARG A 164 -12.55 -5.99 4.40
CA ARG A 164 -13.10 -5.96 5.75
C ARG A 164 -12.90 -4.59 6.41
N GLY A 165 -13.83 -4.21 7.29
CA GLY A 165 -13.68 -3.03 8.14
C GLY A 165 -14.06 -1.72 7.46
N ILE A 166 -15.00 -1.76 6.52
CA ILE A 166 -15.64 -0.58 5.93
C ILE A 166 -17.16 -0.75 5.98
N ASP A 167 -17.84 0.30 6.39
CA ASP A 167 -19.28 0.38 6.42
C ASP A 167 -19.84 1.46 5.46
N ALA A 168 -21.17 1.55 5.37
CA ALA A 168 -21.84 2.46 4.44
C ALA A 168 -21.65 3.94 4.79
N GLU A 169 -21.51 4.28 6.07
CA GLU A 169 -21.30 5.66 6.50
C GLU A 169 -19.89 6.12 6.14
N GLN A 170 -18.89 5.31 6.43
CA GLN A 170 -17.49 5.55 6.03
C GLN A 170 -17.36 5.65 4.50
N MET A 171 -18.01 4.77 3.73
CA MET A 171 -17.93 4.82 2.28
C MET A 171 -18.49 6.13 1.74
N ARG A 172 -19.67 6.59 2.24
CA ARG A 172 -20.21 7.88 1.87
C ARG A 172 -19.30 9.04 2.22
N LEU A 173 -18.69 9.02 3.40
CA LEU A 173 -17.74 10.05 3.83
C LEU A 173 -16.50 10.07 2.94
N PHE A 174 -15.92 8.90 2.65
CA PHE A 174 -14.77 8.80 1.75
C PHE A 174 -15.12 9.28 0.34
N ARG A 175 -16.30 8.90 -0.17
CA ARG A 175 -16.78 9.41 -1.46
C ARG A 175 -16.91 10.93 -1.47
N ALA A 176 -17.47 11.51 -0.42
CA ALA A 176 -17.59 12.96 -0.26
C ALA A 176 -16.21 13.66 -0.15
N SER A 177 -15.19 13.01 0.41
CA SER A 177 -13.82 13.52 0.51
C SER A 177 -13.01 13.39 -0.78
N GLY A 178 -13.56 12.73 -1.82
CA GLY A 178 -12.93 12.61 -3.13
C GLY A 178 -12.55 11.18 -3.55
N LEU A 179 -12.91 10.14 -2.78
CA LEU A 179 -12.67 8.75 -3.18
C LEU A 179 -13.37 8.44 -4.50
N THR A 180 -12.62 7.97 -5.48
CA THR A 180 -13.14 7.60 -6.81
C THR A 180 -12.95 6.14 -7.12
N HIS A 181 -11.88 5.52 -6.61
CA HIS A 181 -11.69 4.09 -6.81
C HIS A 181 -10.94 3.42 -5.65
N ILE A 182 -11.13 2.12 -5.56
CA ILE A 182 -10.55 1.22 -4.56
C ILE A 182 -9.82 0.09 -5.27
N GLU A 183 -8.63 -0.21 -4.81
CA GLU A 183 -7.90 -1.40 -5.20
C GLU A 183 -7.87 -2.38 -4.02
N PHE A 184 -8.57 -3.52 -4.17
CA PHE A 184 -8.61 -4.55 -3.16
C PHE A 184 -7.47 -5.55 -3.34
N GLY A 185 -6.59 -5.67 -2.34
CA GLY A 185 -5.62 -6.75 -2.23
C GLY A 185 -6.32 -8.05 -1.80
N THR A 186 -7.18 -8.56 -2.65
CA THR A 186 -8.04 -9.72 -2.35
C THR A 186 -7.27 -11.03 -2.42
N GLU A 187 -6.48 -11.21 -3.48
CA GLU A 187 -5.62 -12.33 -3.85
C GLU A 187 -6.37 -13.59 -4.28
N SER A 188 -7.53 -13.92 -3.71
CA SER A 188 -8.37 -15.06 -4.12
C SER A 188 -9.84 -14.81 -3.79
N PHE A 189 -10.73 -15.56 -4.46
CA PHE A 189 -12.15 -15.65 -4.14
C PHE A 189 -12.53 -17.04 -3.60
N CYS A 190 -11.55 -17.87 -3.24
CA CYS A 190 -11.72 -19.12 -2.52
C CYS A 190 -11.32 -18.94 -1.05
N ASP A 191 -12.21 -19.21 -0.12
CA ASP A 191 -11.96 -18.99 1.31
C ASP A 191 -10.79 -19.83 1.85
N ARG A 192 -10.59 -21.03 1.33
CA ARG A 192 -9.45 -21.90 1.69
C ARG A 192 -8.11 -21.29 1.29
N THR A 193 -8.06 -20.71 0.09
CA THR A 193 -6.86 -20.00 -0.38
C THR A 193 -6.62 -18.72 0.42
N LEU A 194 -7.68 -17.96 0.73
CA LEU A 194 -7.58 -16.80 1.61
C LEU A 194 -7.00 -17.13 2.98
N GLU A 195 -7.45 -18.23 3.58
CA GLU A 195 -6.91 -18.73 4.85
C GLU A 195 -5.44 -19.14 4.71
N ALA A 196 -5.08 -19.89 3.67
CA ALA A 196 -3.69 -20.30 3.40
C ALA A 196 -2.75 -19.08 3.21
N TYR A 197 -3.25 -17.98 2.61
CA TYR A 197 -2.49 -16.75 2.43
C TYR A 197 -2.42 -15.86 3.69
N GLY A 198 -3.10 -16.26 4.79
CA GLY A 198 -3.17 -15.49 6.03
C GLY A 198 -4.07 -14.26 5.95
N LYS A 199 -5.07 -14.28 5.06
CA LYS A 199 -6.06 -13.21 4.99
C LYS A 199 -7.07 -13.33 6.13
N ARG A 200 -7.55 -12.18 6.62
CA ARG A 200 -8.51 -12.12 7.75
C ARG A 200 -9.92 -11.73 7.30
N PHE A 201 -10.28 -12.07 6.07
CA PHE A 201 -11.60 -11.85 5.49
C PHE A 201 -11.99 -13.04 4.61
N THR A 202 -13.25 -13.13 4.28
CA THR A 202 -13.83 -14.17 3.44
C THR A 202 -14.28 -13.62 2.10
N PHE A 203 -14.61 -14.49 1.14
CA PHE A 203 -15.23 -14.08 -0.10
C PHE A 203 -16.57 -13.36 0.11
N GLY A 204 -17.31 -13.73 1.16
CA GLY A 204 -18.51 -12.98 1.57
C GLY A 204 -18.23 -11.52 1.95
N ASP A 205 -17.07 -11.24 2.59
CA ASP A 205 -16.62 -9.87 2.86
C ASP A 205 -16.28 -9.13 1.56
N VAL A 206 -15.64 -9.81 0.60
CA VAL A 206 -15.32 -9.24 -0.71
C VAL A 206 -16.60 -8.80 -1.45
N VAL A 207 -17.59 -9.67 -1.51
CA VAL A 207 -18.88 -9.35 -2.17
C VAL A 207 -19.56 -8.15 -1.51
N ARG A 208 -19.58 -8.10 -0.17
CA ARG A 208 -20.17 -6.95 0.55
C ARG A 208 -19.41 -5.64 0.28
N ALA A 209 -18.08 -5.66 0.33
CA ALA A 209 -17.27 -4.46 0.10
C ALA A 209 -17.38 -3.97 -1.35
N SER A 210 -17.40 -4.89 -2.32
CA SER A 210 -17.58 -4.59 -3.74
C SER A 210 -18.95 -3.96 -4.01
N ARG A 211 -20.01 -4.52 -3.42
CA ARG A 211 -21.37 -3.97 -3.53
C ARG A 211 -21.45 -2.59 -2.91
N LEU A 212 -20.83 -2.40 -1.75
CA LEU A 212 -20.80 -1.12 -1.06
C LEU A 212 -20.09 -0.04 -1.89
N ALA A 213 -18.98 -0.37 -2.57
CA ALA A 213 -18.30 0.53 -3.48
C ALA A 213 -19.20 0.91 -4.66
N LEU A 214 -19.83 -0.09 -5.30
CA LEU A 214 -20.73 0.10 -6.44
C LEU A 214 -21.93 0.98 -6.08
N ASP A 215 -22.58 0.72 -4.97
CA ASP A 215 -23.77 1.47 -4.50
C ASP A 215 -23.44 2.94 -4.18
N ASN A 216 -22.17 3.27 -3.96
CA ASN A 216 -21.69 4.65 -3.72
C ASN A 216 -21.00 5.27 -4.94
N GLY A 217 -21.06 4.64 -6.12
CA GLY A 217 -20.42 5.15 -7.34
C GLY A 217 -18.90 5.23 -7.26
N VAL A 218 -18.29 4.30 -6.52
CA VAL A 218 -16.84 4.14 -6.41
C VAL A 218 -16.42 2.97 -7.28
N TYR A 219 -15.51 3.20 -8.22
CA TYR A 219 -14.91 2.14 -9.02
C TYR A 219 -14.06 1.24 -8.14
N TYR A 220 -13.92 -0.02 -8.50
CA TYR A 220 -13.06 -0.92 -7.76
C TYR A 220 -12.41 -1.97 -8.64
N ALA A 221 -11.28 -2.47 -8.17
CA ALA A 221 -10.52 -3.53 -8.80
C ALA A 221 -10.07 -4.57 -7.77
N HIS A 222 -9.83 -5.79 -8.22
CA HIS A 222 -9.29 -6.88 -7.41
C HIS A 222 -7.97 -7.37 -7.99
N PHE A 223 -6.94 -7.42 -7.14
CA PHE A 223 -5.72 -8.17 -7.45
C PHE A 223 -5.90 -9.61 -7.01
N LEU A 224 -5.51 -10.55 -7.88
CA LEU A 224 -5.60 -11.99 -7.63
C LEU A 224 -4.25 -12.64 -7.84
N ILE A 225 -3.94 -13.63 -7.02
CA ILE A 225 -2.78 -14.50 -7.15
C ILE A 225 -3.32 -15.92 -7.36
N LEU A 226 -3.09 -16.46 -8.54
CA LEU A 226 -3.51 -17.81 -8.91
C LEU A 226 -2.30 -18.76 -8.82
N GLY A 227 -2.49 -19.92 -8.22
CA GLY A 227 -1.42 -20.91 -8.04
C GLY A 227 -0.37 -20.50 -7.01
N GLY A 228 -0.73 -19.72 -5.98
CA GLY A 228 0.13 -19.45 -4.84
C GLY A 228 0.16 -20.61 -3.84
N TYR A 229 0.79 -20.40 -2.68
CA TYR A 229 0.95 -21.43 -1.65
C TYR A 229 -0.39 -21.99 -1.16
N GLY A 230 -0.53 -23.30 -1.18
CA GLY A 230 -1.75 -23.99 -0.76
C GLY A 230 -2.91 -23.91 -1.76
N ASP A 231 -2.70 -23.31 -2.91
CA ASP A 231 -3.68 -23.32 -4.00
C ASP A 231 -3.71 -24.68 -4.70
N THR A 232 -4.89 -25.04 -5.16
CA THR A 232 -5.12 -26.23 -5.99
C THR A 232 -5.89 -25.84 -7.24
N ARG A 233 -5.90 -26.70 -8.24
CA ARG A 233 -6.73 -26.51 -9.45
C ARG A 233 -8.19 -26.26 -9.11
N GLU A 234 -8.74 -26.92 -8.09
CA GLU A 234 -10.12 -26.75 -7.64
C GLU A 234 -10.34 -25.34 -7.03
N HIS A 235 -9.41 -24.86 -6.19
CA HIS A 235 -9.49 -23.54 -5.58
C HIS A 235 -9.40 -22.42 -6.64
N VAL A 236 -8.57 -22.59 -7.66
CA VAL A 236 -8.48 -21.65 -8.78
C VAL A 236 -9.79 -21.62 -9.57
N ARG A 237 -10.38 -22.78 -9.86
CA ARG A 237 -11.70 -22.86 -10.51
C ARG A 237 -12.78 -22.18 -9.66
N GLU A 238 -12.81 -22.43 -8.37
CA GLU A 238 -13.72 -21.75 -7.44
C GLU A 238 -13.54 -20.23 -7.48
N THR A 239 -12.29 -19.75 -7.50
CA THR A 239 -11.95 -18.31 -7.65
C THR A 239 -12.52 -17.74 -8.95
N ILE A 240 -12.32 -18.44 -10.08
CA ILE A 240 -12.85 -18.02 -11.40
C ILE A 240 -14.39 -18.03 -11.40
N GLU A 241 -15.01 -19.03 -10.81
CA GLU A 241 -16.47 -19.11 -10.74
C GLU A 241 -17.07 -18.02 -9.84
N ASN A 242 -16.47 -17.81 -8.69
CA ASN A 242 -16.87 -16.75 -7.76
C ASN A 242 -16.68 -15.34 -8.34
N SER A 243 -15.73 -15.14 -9.26
CA SER A 243 -15.52 -13.85 -9.92
C SER A 243 -16.76 -13.35 -10.66
N ARG A 244 -17.60 -14.26 -11.17
CA ARG A 244 -18.85 -13.96 -11.88
C ARG A 244 -19.93 -13.31 -11.00
N ARG A 245 -19.73 -13.34 -9.68
CA ARG A 245 -20.63 -12.71 -8.69
C ARG A 245 -20.28 -11.23 -8.43
N LEU A 246 -19.20 -10.74 -9.02
CA LEU A 246 -18.74 -9.36 -8.89
C LEU A 246 -19.04 -8.62 -10.18
N GLU A 247 -19.76 -7.51 -10.07
CA GLU A 247 -20.23 -6.71 -11.19
C GLU A 247 -19.37 -5.46 -11.38
N TYR A 248 -19.18 -5.02 -12.62
CA TYR A 248 -18.54 -3.75 -12.97
C TYR A 248 -17.16 -3.56 -12.31
N THR A 249 -16.34 -4.61 -12.29
CA THR A 249 -15.02 -4.62 -11.69
C THR A 249 -13.93 -4.94 -12.72
N VAL A 250 -12.71 -4.51 -12.41
CA VAL A 250 -11.50 -4.96 -13.09
C VAL A 250 -10.79 -5.98 -12.20
N MET A 251 -10.29 -7.04 -12.80
CA MET A 251 -9.51 -8.07 -12.10
C MET A 251 -8.12 -8.15 -12.71
N PHE A 252 -7.10 -8.17 -11.86
CA PHE A 252 -5.69 -8.29 -12.23
C PHE A 252 -5.16 -9.64 -11.72
N PRO A 253 -5.31 -10.74 -12.49
CA PRO A 253 -4.77 -12.04 -12.09
C PRO A 253 -3.27 -12.11 -12.38
N TYR A 254 -2.52 -12.56 -11.38
CA TYR A 254 -1.10 -12.89 -11.46
C TYR A 254 -0.92 -14.38 -11.21
N ALA A 255 -0.06 -15.03 -11.97
CA ALA A 255 0.27 -16.43 -11.78
C ALA A 255 1.48 -16.58 -10.86
N GLY A 256 1.31 -17.37 -9.80
CA GLY A 256 2.35 -17.60 -8.80
C GLY A 256 2.51 -16.44 -7.81
N MET A 257 3.19 -16.72 -6.71
CA MET A 257 3.38 -15.80 -5.59
C MET A 257 4.86 -15.46 -5.45
N ARG A 258 5.22 -14.18 -5.57
CA ARG A 258 6.61 -13.77 -5.43
C ARG A 258 7.12 -14.05 -4.02
N ILE A 259 8.30 -14.65 -3.95
CA ILE A 259 8.97 -14.93 -2.68
C ILE A 259 9.86 -13.73 -2.32
N TYR A 260 9.61 -13.15 -1.15
CA TYR A 260 10.43 -12.07 -0.60
C TYR A 260 11.17 -12.55 0.65
N PRO A 261 12.39 -12.04 0.92
CA PRO A 261 13.14 -12.41 2.12
C PRO A 261 12.36 -12.06 3.40
N HIS A 262 12.61 -12.81 4.45
CA HIS A 262 11.98 -12.65 5.78
C HIS A 262 10.46 -12.86 5.83
N THR A 263 9.85 -13.36 4.77
CA THR A 263 8.42 -13.68 4.75
C THR A 263 8.18 -15.14 5.17
N ARG A 264 6.97 -15.42 5.65
CA ARG A 264 6.57 -16.80 5.92
C ARG A 264 6.62 -17.67 4.67
N LEU A 265 6.31 -17.08 3.50
CA LEU A 265 6.40 -17.78 2.22
C LEU A 265 7.82 -18.22 1.90
N ALA A 266 8.85 -17.40 2.21
CA ALA A 266 10.24 -17.77 2.00
C ALA A 266 10.63 -19.00 2.83
N GLU A 267 10.19 -19.07 4.10
CA GLU A 267 10.42 -20.23 4.95
C GLU A 267 9.74 -21.51 4.42
N LEU A 268 8.50 -21.38 3.91
CA LEU A 268 7.75 -22.47 3.32
C LEU A 268 8.38 -22.94 2.01
N ALA A 269 8.74 -22.03 1.13
CA ALA A 269 9.39 -22.32 -0.14
C ALA A 269 10.76 -23.00 0.04
N ALA A 270 11.54 -22.59 1.03
CA ALA A 270 12.81 -23.26 1.38
C ALA A 270 12.58 -24.68 1.90
N ARG A 271 11.56 -24.91 2.74
CA ARG A 271 11.21 -26.27 3.24
C ARG A 271 10.77 -27.20 2.11
N GLU A 272 10.10 -26.69 1.10
CA GLU A 272 9.64 -27.45 -0.06
C GLU A 272 10.70 -27.54 -1.17
N GLY A 273 11.87 -26.93 -0.98
CA GLY A 273 12.98 -26.98 -1.95
C GLY A 273 12.74 -26.11 -3.20
N VAL A 274 11.79 -25.16 -3.15
CA VAL A 274 11.53 -24.20 -4.24
C VAL A 274 12.65 -23.19 -4.36
N VAL A 275 13.24 -22.79 -3.23
CA VAL A 275 14.43 -21.92 -3.16
C VAL A 275 15.45 -22.54 -2.20
N ALA A 276 16.71 -22.21 -2.34
CA ALA A 276 17.73 -22.63 -1.38
C ALA A 276 17.51 -21.93 -0.02
N PRO A 277 17.82 -22.61 1.12
CA PRO A 277 17.64 -22.01 2.44
C PRO A 277 18.47 -20.74 2.69
N ASP A 278 19.56 -20.57 1.96
CA ASP A 278 20.51 -19.45 2.02
C ASP A 278 20.39 -18.50 0.82
N ASP A 279 19.34 -18.62 0.01
CA ASP A 279 19.07 -17.72 -1.12
C ASP A 279 18.76 -16.31 -0.58
N ASP A 280 19.47 -15.31 -1.10
CA ASP A 280 19.27 -13.91 -0.73
C ASP A 280 17.99 -13.28 -1.35
N LEU A 281 17.37 -13.98 -2.30
CA LEU A 281 16.15 -13.59 -3.01
C LEU A 281 16.24 -12.20 -3.69
N LEU A 282 17.44 -11.75 -4.03
CA LEU A 282 17.65 -10.54 -4.82
C LEU A 282 17.16 -10.75 -6.26
N ALA A 283 17.41 -11.93 -6.83
CA ALA A 283 16.77 -12.35 -8.05
C ALA A 283 15.29 -12.70 -7.80
N PRO A 284 14.36 -12.31 -8.69
CA PRO A 284 12.95 -12.65 -8.53
C PRO A 284 12.71 -14.16 -8.53
N ALA A 285 12.24 -14.71 -7.41
CA ALA A 285 11.78 -16.09 -7.28
C ALA A 285 10.27 -16.12 -7.05
N TYR A 286 9.60 -17.13 -7.58
CA TYR A 286 8.15 -17.29 -7.47
C TYR A 286 7.80 -18.68 -6.96
N TYR A 287 6.87 -18.74 -6.02
CA TYR A 287 6.20 -19.96 -5.63
C TYR A 287 5.03 -20.21 -6.58
N ILE A 288 5.01 -21.40 -7.18
CA ILE A 288 3.90 -21.87 -8.00
C ILE A 288 3.44 -23.19 -7.42
N ALA A 289 2.16 -23.29 -7.08
CA ALA A 289 1.58 -24.50 -6.51
C ALA A 289 1.76 -25.69 -7.47
N PRO A 290 2.13 -26.89 -6.96
CA PRO A 290 2.41 -28.05 -7.82
C PRO A 290 1.24 -28.45 -8.74
N ASP A 291 0.00 -28.25 -8.30
CA ASP A 291 -1.21 -28.58 -9.05
C ASP A 291 -1.68 -27.46 -10.00
N PHE A 292 -0.95 -26.35 -10.07
CA PHE A 292 -1.31 -25.21 -10.91
C PHE A 292 -0.65 -25.31 -12.29
N ASP A 293 -1.48 -25.40 -13.32
CA ASP A 293 -1.04 -25.41 -14.71
C ASP A 293 -1.10 -24.00 -15.32
N LEU A 294 0.07 -23.43 -15.62
CA LEU A 294 0.19 -22.09 -16.21
C LEU A 294 -0.43 -22.01 -17.63
N GLU A 295 -0.36 -23.08 -18.40
CA GLU A 295 -0.91 -23.09 -19.76
C GLU A 295 -2.45 -23.19 -19.72
N GLU A 296 -3.01 -23.98 -18.78
CA GLU A 296 -4.46 -24.00 -18.54
C GLU A 296 -4.98 -22.63 -18.06
N ALA A 297 -4.20 -21.93 -17.25
CA ALA A 297 -4.59 -20.62 -16.75
C ALA A 297 -4.57 -19.49 -17.79
N ARG A 298 -3.87 -19.71 -18.92
CA ARG A 298 -3.80 -18.76 -20.06
C ARG A 298 -4.91 -18.99 -21.09
N SER A 299 -5.57 -20.12 -21.08
CA SER A 299 -6.62 -20.51 -22.04
C SER A 299 -7.99 -20.03 -21.58
#